data_6d6e7a0a00461847b0ca42f27160b2da
#
_entry.id   6d6e7a0a00461847b0ca42f27160b2da
#
_cell.length_a   1.000
_cell.length_b   1.000
_cell.length_c   1.000
_cell.angle_alpha   90.00
_cell.angle_beta   90.00
_cell.angle_gamma   90.00
#
_symmetry.space_group_name_H-M   'P 1'
#
loop_
_entity.id
_entity.type
_entity.pdbx_description
1 polymer ?
#
loop_
_entity_poly.entity_id
_entity_poly.type
_entity_poly.pdbx_seq_one_letter_code
_entity_poly.pdbx_strand_id
1 'polypeptide(L)'
;MLDKGLFLACVLTLLSACDSSTSHKAAPASAPNPAAAVVESSKPKPALDLSALSQRYAGRELTVVDVSEIQVEGASTLSVSFSVPLDPEQKFAEKLHLVDTKTGKVDGAWELSDNLMELRLRHLEPQRKLVLTLDAGLLGVNKAKLAAEYISRLETSDLQATVGFASRGSLLPTRLAEGLPVIALNVAKVDVEFFRIKPESLPAFLSQWGRSSTLQGYESKDLLPMADLVYGGRFDLNPARNTRETLLLPIAGLKPLQQPGVYLAVMRASGTYNYSQPATLFTLSDIGLSVHRYQNRLDVFTQALEGGKALSGIELELYDADGRVVGQGKTDNAGHAQLPLPAKAEVLLAHQGEQTSLLRLNSAALDLAEFDITGPKAHPLQFFVFGPRDLYRPGE
;
A
#
# COMPACT_ATOMS: atom_id res chain seq x y z
N MET A 1 44.64 24.51 -34.84
CA MET A 1 43.92 24.49 -36.11
C MET A 1 42.56 23.81 -35.77
N LEU A 2 41.57 24.56 -35.41
CA LEU A 2 40.52 25.20 -36.22
C LEU A 2 39.86 24.15 -37.16
N ASP A 3 38.58 23.85 -37.01
CA ASP A 3 37.40 24.60 -37.42
C ASP A 3 36.12 23.94 -36.85
N LYS A 4 35.24 24.56 -36.23
CA LYS A 4 34.07 25.39 -36.50
C LYS A 4 32.98 24.82 -37.40
N GLY A 5 31.79 24.71 -36.76
CA GLY A 5 30.51 25.17 -37.27
C GLY A 5 29.57 24.05 -37.68
N LEU A 6 28.33 24.00 -37.31
CA LEU A 6 27.27 24.92 -37.71
C LEU A 6 25.95 24.61 -36.97
N PHE A 7 25.40 25.57 -36.31
CA PHE A 7 24.01 25.64 -35.84
C PHE A 7 23.07 25.84 -37.03
N LEU A 8 21.94 25.13 -37.06
CA LEU A 8 20.81 25.54 -37.91
C LEU A 8 19.53 25.62 -37.08
N ALA A 9 19.15 26.87 -36.83
CA ALA A 9 17.84 27.26 -36.30
C ALA A 9 16.82 27.21 -37.44
N CYS A 10 15.62 26.67 -37.19
CA CYS A 10 14.47 26.85 -38.07
C CYS A 10 13.38 27.62 -37.35
N VAL A 11 13.07 28.75 -37.95
CA VAL A 11 12.14 29.79 -37.56
C VAL A 11 10.70 29.37 -37.87
N LEU A 12 9.81 29.67 -36.92
CA LEU A 12 8.35 29.67 -37.08
C LEU A 12 7.90 30.73 -38.07
N THR A 13 6.98 30.41 -38.96
CA THR A 13 6.08 31.38 -39.59
C THR A 13 4.63 30.99 -39.37
N LEU A 14 3.95 31.88 -38.66
CA LEU A 14 2.47 31.98 -38.57
C LEU A 14 1.91 32.55 -39.87
N LEU A 15 0.83 32.01 -40.37
CA LEU A 15 -0.11 32.69 -41.24
C LEU A 15 -1.55 32.29 -40.95
N SER A 16 -2.30 33.29 -40.58
CA SER A 16 -3.75 33.32 -40.46
C SER A 16 -4.44 33.37 -41.81
N ALA A 17 -5.56 32.80 -41.99
CA ALA A 17 -6.64 33.37 -42.82
C ALA A 17 -7.98 32.68 -42.58
N CYS A 18 -8.99 33.47 -42.56
CA CYS A 18 -10.39 33.29 -42.25
C CYS A 18 -11.24 32.58 -43.33
N ASP A 19 -12.30 32.01 -42.82
CA ASP A 19 -13.69 32.13 -43.25
C ASP A 19 -14.21 31.45 -44.55
N SER A 20 -15.16 30.58 -44.41
CA SER A 20 -16.55 30.72 -44.86
C SER A 20 -17.30 29.36 -44.96
N SER A 21 -18.33 29.31 -44.16
CA SER A 21 -19.68 28.71 -44.39
C SER A 21 -19.92 27.54 -45.36
N THR A 22 -20.60 26.56 -44.82
CA THR A 22 -21.88 25.92 -45.15
C THR A 22 -21.84 24.38 -45.28
N SER A 23 -22.88 23.85 -44.69
CA SER A 23 -23.64 22.65 -45.05
C SER A 23 -23.56 21.44 -44.15
N HIS A 24 -24.68 21.24 -43.48
CA HIS A 24 -25.08 20.07 -42.68
C HIS A 24 -24.82 18.71 -43.33
N LYS A 25 -24.16 17.82 -42.55
CA LYS A 25 -24.45 16.39 -42.66
C LYS A 25 -24.37 15.76 -41.29
N ALA A 26 -25.43 15.13 -40.87
CA ALA A 26 -25.64 14.47 -39.60
C ALA A 26 -24.50 13.45 -39.32
N ALA A 27 -23.90 13.56 -38.15
CA ALA A 27 -22.96 12.55 -37.61
C ALA A 27 -23.75 11.42 -36.94
N PRO A 28 -23.32 10.18 -37.06
CA PRO A 28 -23.96 9.07 -36.35
C PRO A 28 -23.66 9.15 -34.85
N ALA A 29 -24.67 8.72 -34.07
CA ALA A 29 -24.66 8.69 -32.61
C ALA A 29 -23.40 8.03 -32.06
N SER A 30 -22.69 8.77 -31.18
CA SER A 30 -21.61 8.26 -30.36
C SER A 30 -22.13 7.23 -29.38
N ALA A 31 -21.48 6.06 -29.36
CA ALA A 31 -21.66 5.03 -28.35
C ALA A 31 -21.39 5.56 -26.94
N PRO A 32 -22.06 5.04 -25.90
CA PRO A 32 -21.88 5.53 -24.54
C PRO A 32 -20.49 5.18 -24.02
N ASN A 33 -19.83 6.17 -23.48
CA ASN A 33 -18.52 6.07 -22.81
C ASN A 33 -18.66 5.23 -21.53
N PRO A 34 -18.02 4.05 -21.40
CA PRO A 34 -18.02 3.31 -20.14
C PRO A 34 -16.83 3.76 -19.33
N ALA A 35 -17.00 4.63 -18.40
CA ALA A 35 -16.22 4.79 -17.16
C ALA A 35 -16.29 6.23 -16.63
N ALA A 36 -17.48 6.68 -16.28
CA ALA A 36 -17.59 7.51 -15.10
C ALA A 36 -17.70 6.52 -13.93
N ALA A 37 -16.62 6.36 -13.16
CA ALA A 37 -16.75 5.79 -11.85
C ALA A 37 -17.79 6.62 -11.13
N VAL A 38 -18.92 6.01 -10.83
CA VAL A 38 -19.94 6.56 -9.95
C VAL A 38 -19.24 6.71 -8.61
N VAL A 39 -18.80 7.93 -8.31
CA VAL A 39 -18.64 8.36 -6.93
C VAL A 39 -20.04 8.20 -6.37
N GLU A 40 -20.29 7.14 -5.60
CA GLU A 40 -21.47 7.05 -4.78
C GLU A 40 -21.50 8.33 -3.96
N SER A 41 -22.33 9.26 -4.40
CA SER A 41 -22.69 10.41 -3.60
C SER A 41 -23.32 9.81 -2.35
N SER A 42 -22.56 9.81 -1.25
CA SER A 42 -23.11 9.52 0.07
C SER A 42 -24.37 10.38 0.20
N LYS A 43 -25.52 9.73 0.32
CA LYS A 43 -26.78 10.42 0.62
C LYS A 43 -26.50 11.37 1.77
N PRO A 44 -26.88 12.64 1.69
CA PRO A 44 -26.67 13.56 2.78
C PRO A 44 -27.28 12.94 4.04
N LYS A 45 -26.43 12.77 5.05
CA LYS A 45 -26.83 12.23 6.35
C LYS A 45 -27.99 13.08 6.86
N PRO A 46 -29.13 12.52 7.28
CA PRO A 46 -30.25 13.31 7.75
C PRO A 46 -29.77 14.24 8.87
N ALA A 47 -30.06 15.53 8.75
CA ALA A 47 -29.69 16.50 9.76
C ALA A 47 -30.29 16.08 11.12
N LEU A 48 -29.46 16.04 12.15
CA LEU A 48 -29.88 15.65 13.48
C LEU A 48 -30.87 16.67 14.03
N ASP A 49 -32.05 16.26 14.41
CA ASP A 49 -33.03 17.16 15.04
C ASP A 49 -32.68 17.40 16.52
N LEU A 50 -31.96 18.50 16.76
CA LEU A 50 -31.50 18.88 18.10
C LEU A 50 -32.68 19.18 19.04
N SER A 51 -33.83 19.65 18.50
CA SER A 51 -35.02 19.94 19.33
C SER A 51 -35.64 18.65 19.86
N ALA A 52 -35.80 17.65 19.00
CA ALA A 52 -36.30 16.34 19.41
C ALA A 52 -35.35 15.66 20.41
N LEU A 53 -34.02 15.77 20.20
CA LEU A 53 -33.04 15.28 21.18
C LEU A 53 -33.14 16.01 22.51
N SER A 54 -33.24 17.34 22.52
CA SER A 54 -33.39 18.12 23.74
C SER A 54 -34.61 17.68 24.54
N GLN A 55 -35.76 17.46 23.88
CA GLN A 55 -36.97 16.96 24.54
C GLN A 55 -36.81 15.55 25.10
N ARG A 56 -36.18 14.65 24.33
CA ARG A 56 -35.93 13.26 24.74
C ARG A 56 -35.09 13.14 25.99
N TYR A 57 -34.14 14.06 26.18
CA TYR A 57 -33.25 14.10 27.34
C TYR A 57 -33.65 15.15 28.40
N ALA A 58 -34.82 15.77 28.29
CA ALA A 58 -35.29 16.75 29.24
C ALA A 58 -35.26 16.22 30.68
N GLY A 59 -34.76 17.01 31.60
CA GLY A 59 -34.63 16.65 33.02
C GLY A 59 -33.51 15.65 33.35
N ARG A 60 -32.74 15.19 32.41
CA ARG A 60 -31.55 14.35 32.68
C ARG A 60 -30.34 15.21 32.99
N GLU A 61 -29.56 14.78 33.96
CA GLU A 61 -28.28 15.42 34.30
C GLU A 61 -27.21 15.02 33.31
N LEU A 62 -26.32 15.94 32.96
CA LEU A 62 -25.12 15.68 32.15
C LEU A 62 -24.02 15.19 33.10
N THR A 63 -23.57 13.95 32.86
CA THR A 63 -22.44 13.32 33.54
C THR A 63 -21.51 12.63 32.55
N VAL A 64 -20.25 12.49 32.94
CA VAL A 64 -19.31 11.64 32.21
C VAL A 64 -19.60 10.20 32.58
N VAL A 65 -19.80 9.34 31.56
CA VAL A 65 -20.11 7.92 31.74
C VAL A 65 -18.86 7.07 31.70
N ASP A 66 -17.97 7.35 30.72
CA ASP A 66 -16.73 6.60 30.51
C ASP A 66 -15.65 7.47 29.89
N VAL A 67 -14.39 7.16 30.23
CA VAL A 67 -13.20 7.74 29.61
C VAL A 67 -12.25 6.59 29.34
N SER A 68 -12.07 6.25 28.08
CA SER A 68 -11.26 5.10 27.68
C SER A 68 -10.48 5.34 26.39
N GLU A 69 -9.43 4.55 26.20
CA GLU A 69 -8.73 4.46 24.93
C GLU A 69 -9.43 3.42 24.05
N ILE A 70 -9.79 3.81 22.84
CA ILE A 70 -10.39 2.96 21.83
C ILE A 70 -9.58 3.00 20.53
N GLN A 71 -9.79 2.03 19.65
CA GLN A 71 -9.21 2.05 18.31
C GLN A 71 -10.26 2.51 17.29
N VAL A 72 -9.98 3.60 16.58
CA VAL A 72 -10.83 4.12 15.50
C VAL A 72 -10.02 4.14 14.22
N GLU A 73 -10.43 3.34 13.24
CA GLU A 73 -9.71 3.21 11.95
C GLU A 73 -8.20 2.90 12.11
N GLY A 74 -7.87 2.11 13.13
CA GLY A 74 -6.48 1.74 13.43
C GLY A 74 -5.67 2.79 14.20
N ALA A 75 -6.26 3.94 14.55
CA ALA A 75 -5.62 4.96 15.35
C ALA A 75 -6.07 4.87 16.82
N SER A 76 -5.10 4.93 17.75
CA SER A 76 -5.39 5.08 19.19
C SER A 76 -6.11 6.40 19.43
N THR A 77 -7.25 6.35 20.10
CA THR A 77 -8.19 7.45 20.25
C THR A 77 -8.70 7.51 21.68
N LEU A 78 -8.59 8.67 22.30
CA LEU A 78 -9.28 8.93 23.58
C LEU A 78 -10.76 9.15 23.30
N SER A 79 -11.62 8.38 23.94
CA SER A 79 -13.07 8.51 23.88
C SER A 79 -13.60 8.93 25.25
N VAL A 80 -14.45 9.95 25.25
CA VAL A 80 -15.16 10.44 26.43
C VAL A 80 -16.65 10.34 26.16
N SER A 81 -17.35 9.48 26.89
CA SER A 81 -18.78 9.24 26.72
C SER A 81 -19.62 9.98 27.79
N PHE A 82 -20.77 10.47 27.38
CA PHE A 82 -21.66 11.29 28.21
C PHE A 82 -23.06 10.67 28.34
N SER A 83 -23.75 10.99 29.44
CA SER A 83 -25.13 10.54 29.72
C SER A 83 -26.19 11.25 28.88
N VAL A 84 -25.86 12.42 28.34
CA VAL A 84 -26.73 13.28 27.50
C VAL A 84 -25.94 13.72 26.29
N PRO A 85 -26.52 13.80 25.10
CA PRO A 85 -25.85 14.35 23.91
C PRO A 85 -25.37 15.78 24.19
N LEU A 86 -24.15 16.08 23.74
CA LEU A 86 -23.54 17.40 23.95
C LEU A 86 -24.09 18.41 22.93
N ASP A 87 -24.15 19.68 23.36
CA ASP A 87 -24.47 20.79 22.48
C ASP A 87 -23.31 21.01 21.50
N PRO A 88 -23.53 20.82 20.16
CA PRO A 88 -22.44 20.88 19.17
C PRO A 88 -21.90 22.31 18.92
N GLU A 89 -22.62 23.35 19.35
CA GLU A 89 -22.22 24.74 19.10
C GLU A 89 -21.18 25.26 20.11
N GLN A 90 -20.91 24.51 21.19
CA GLN A 90 -19.93 24.93 22.18
C GLN A 90 -18.47 24.64 21.70
N LYS A 91 -17.54 25.42 22.24
CA LYS A 91 -16.11 25.28 21.95
C LYS A 91 -15.48 24.26 22.91
N PHE A 92 -15.38 23.02 22.48
CA PHE A 92 -14.86 21.95 23.32
C PHE A 92 -13.41 22.18 23.76
N ALA A 93 -12.54 22.72 22.89
CA ALA A 93 -11.13 22.96 23.21
C ALA A 93 -10.91 23.96 24.38
N GLU A 94 -11.90 24.78 24.69
CA GLU A 94 -11.85 25.71 25.85
C GLU A 94 -12.26 25.05 27.18
N LYS A 95 -12.88 23.86 27.09
CA LYS A 95 -13.46 23.14 28.22
C LYS A 95 -12.78 21.81 28.55
N LEU A 96 -11.98 21.32 27.62
CA LEU A 96 -11.27 20.04 27.73
C LEU A 96 -9.77 20.29 27.74
N HIS A 97 -9.11 19.84 28.79
CA HIS A 97 -7.66 19.99 28.94
C HIS A 97 -7.05 18.61 29.07
N LEU A 98 -6.18 18.25 28.14
CA LEU A 98 -5.43 17.02 28.19
C LEU A 98 -3.95 17.34 28.44
N VAL A 99 -3.38 16.71 29.45
CA VAL A 99 -1.99 16.89 29.85
C VAL A 99 -1.28 15.54 29.93
N ASP A 100 -0.18 15.42 29.22
CA ASP A 100 0.78 14.33 29.41
C ASP A 100 1.69 14.70 30.61
N THR A 101 1.84 13.78 31.54
CA THR A 101 2.64 14.00 32.76
C THR A 101 4.13 14.24 32.49
N LYS A 102 4.62 13.87 31.27
CA LYS A 102 6.03 14.05 30.88
C LYS A 102 6.24 15.25 29.97
N THR A 103 5.37 15.45 29.00
CA THR A 103 5.57 16.45 27.93
C THR A 103 4.70 17.69 28.06
N GLY A 104 3.75 17.67 29.01
CA GLY A 104 2.87 18.80 29.26
C GLY A 104 1.58 18.75 28.43
N LYS A 105 1.08 19.92 28.01
CA LYS A 105 -0.19 20.02 27.29
C LYS A 105 -0.19 19.22 26.01
N VAL A 106 -1.24 18.46 25.79
CA VAL A 106 -1.50 17.74 24.53
C VAL A 106 -2.50 18.55 23.72
N ASP A 107 -2.05 19.06 22.58
CA ASP A 107 -2.92 19.78 21.65
C ASP A 107 -3.49 18.79 20.62
N GLY A 108 -4.77 18.96 20.29
CA GLY A 108 -5.47 18.14 19.31
C GLY A 108 -6.88 18.62 19.04
N ALA A 109 -7.45 18.19 17.92
CA ALA A 109 -8.82 18.49 17.57
C ALA A 109 -9.77 17.47 18.22
N TRP A 110 -10.67 17.96 19.06
CA TRP A 110 -11.74 17.15 19.60
C TRP A 110 -12.86 16.99 18.57
N GLU A 111 -13.19 15.77 18.25
CA GLU A 111 -14.26 15.40 17.31
C GLU A 111 -15.48 14.94 18.10
N LEU A 112 -16.64 15.54 17.82
CA LEU A 112 -17.90 15.09 18.37
C LEU A 112 -18.47 13.98 17.48
N SER A 113 -18.87 12.86 18.10
CA SER A 113 -19.48 11.73 17.39
C SER A 113 -20.84 12.12 16.76
N ASP A 114 -21.26 11.37 15.77
CA ASP A 114 -22.52 11.59 15.06
C ASP A 114 -23.77 11.58 15.95
N ASN A 115 -23.74 10.82 17.02
CA ASN A 115 -24.84 10.75 18.00
C ASN A 115 -24.72 11.81 19.12
N LEU A 116 -23.69 12.66 19.05
CA LEU A 116 -23.36 13.70 20.01
C LEU A 116 -23.07 13.20 21.43
N MET A 117 -22.90 11.89 21.61
CA MET A 117 -22.72 11.27 22.93
C MET A 117 -21.25 11.08 23.32
N GLU A 118 -20.33 11.25 22.38
CA GLU A 118 -18.91 11.00 22.60
C GLU A 118 -18.04 12.11 22.01
N LEU A 119 -17.02 12.50 22.75
CA LEU A 119 -15.91 13.32 22.27
C LEU A 119 -14.69 12.44 22.06
N ARG A 120 -14.03 12.61 20.94
CA ARG A 120 -12.88 11.81 20.52
C ARG A 120 -11.68 12.67 20.22
N LEU A 121 -10.51 12.25 20.71
CA LEU A 121 -9.22 12.81 20.33
C LEU A 121 -8.37 11.70 19.73
N ARG A 122 -8.10 11.80 18.42
CA ARG A 122 -7.38 10.77 17.65
C ARG A 122 -5.86 10.90 17.77
N HIS A 123 -5.17 9.83 17.38
CA HIS A 123 -3.70 9.77 17.25
C HIS A 123 -2.96 10.00 18.57
N LEU A 124 -3.44 9.35 19.64
CA LEU A 124 -2.69 9.32 20.89
C LEU A 124 -1.35 8.61 20.70
N GLU A 125 -0.29 9.20 21.26
CA GLU A 125 0.98 8.51 21.34
C GLU A 125 0.92 7.35 22.35
N PRO A 126 1.61 6.24 22.08
CA PRO A 126 1.60 5.08 22.96
C PRO A 126 2.38 5.36 24.26
N GLN A 127 2.03 4.64 25.31
CA GLN A 127 2.72 4.68 26.62
C GLN A 127 2.81 6.07 27.27
N ARG A 128 1.75 6.86 27.10
CA ARG A 128 1.63 8.17 27.74
C ARG A 128 0.75 8.08 28.96
N LYS A 129 1.12 8.79 30.00
CA LYS A 129 0.29 8.98 31.21
C LYS A 129 -0.42 10.31 31.07
N LEU A 130 -1.70 10.24 30.76
CA LEU A 130 -2.52 11.38 30.44
C LEU A 130 -3.44 11.72 31.59
N VAL A 131 -3.64 13.02 31.82
CA VAL A 131 -4.63 13.57 32.75
C VAL A 131 -5.60 14.40 31.92
N LEU A 132 -6.84 13.95 31.84
CA LEU A 132 -7.94 14.67 31.21
C LEU A 132 -8.69 15.43 32.27
N THR A 133 -8.89 16.72 32.05
CA THR A 133 -9.75 17.59 32.87
C THR A 133 -10.88 18.13 32.00
N LEU A 134 -12.13 17.95 32.43
CA LEU A 134 -13.30 18.58 31.83
C LEU A 134 -13.82 19.64 32.81
N ASP A 135 -13.88 20.87 32.34
CA ASP A 135 -14.36 21.97 33.18
C ASP A 135 -15.86 21.85 33.47
N ALA A 136 -16.27 22.31 34.64
CA ALA A 136 -17.67 22.51 34.96
C ALA A 136 -18.35 23.42 33.91
N GLY A 137 -19.65 23.18 33.65
CA GLY A 137 -20.42 23.99 32.72
C GLY A 137 -20.36 23.57 31.27
N LEU A 138 -19.78 22.41 30.93
CA LEU A 138 -19.98 21.75 29.64
C LEU A 138 -21.48 21.53 29.41
N LEU A 139 -22.01 21.80 28.20
CA LEU A 139 -23.45 21.84 27.94
C LEU A 139 -23.91 20.61 27.18
N GLY A 140 -25.03 20.02 27.62
CA GLY A 140 -25.84 19.07 26.84
C GLY A 140 -26.88 19.79 25.97
N VAL A 141 -27.41 19.07 24.95
CA VAL A 141 -28.48 19.59 24.07
C VAL A 141 -29.73 20.01 24.86
N ASN A 142 -30.00 19.43 26.03
CA ASN A 142 -31.09 19.75 26.95
C ASN A 142 -30.78 20.92 27.88
N LYS A 143 -29.68 21.65 27.66
CA LYS A 143 -29.15 22.74 28.49
C LYS A 143 -28.69 22.34 29.90
N ALA A 144 -28.65 21.02 30.18
CA ALA A 144 -28.00 20.55 31.41
C ALA A 144 -26.50 20.86 31.35
N LYS A 145 -25.93 21.20 32.49
CA LYS A 145 -24.50 21.51 32.65
C LYS A 145 -23.80 20.40 33.40
N LEU A 146 -22.56 20.12 33.03
CA LEU A 146 -21.68 19.33 33.89
C LEU A 146 -21.52 20.10 35.20
N ALA A 147 -21.99 19.51 36.31
CA ALA A 147 -22.15 20.21 37.57
C ALA A 147 -20.81 20.59 38.22
N ALA A 148 -19.80 19.76 38.06
CA ALA A 148 -18.47 19.95 38.66
C ALA A 148 -17.39 19.56 37.62
N GLU A 149 -16.17 20.01 37.88
CA GLU A 149 -14.98 19.55 37.16
C GLU A 149 -14.86 18.02 37.26
N TYR A 150 -14.52 17.39 36.15
CA TYR A 150 -14.27 15.95 36.08
C TYR A 150 -12.83 15.70 35.70
N ILE A 151 -12.11 14.89 36.48
CA ILE A 151 -10.71 14.55 36.21
C ILE A 151 -10.58 13.03 36.01
N SER A 152 -9.97 12.62 34.93
CA SER A 152 -9.62 11.22 34.64
C SER A 152 -8.13 11.07 34.37
N ARG A 153 -7.57 9.96 34.83
CA ARG A 153 -6.19 9.55 34.52
C ARG A 153 -6.22 8.27 33.74
N LEU A 154 -5.48 8.26 32.65
CA LEU A 154 -5.36 7.08 31.80
C LEU A 154 -3.92 6.89 31.34
N GLU A 155 -3.57 5.67 31.01
CA GLU A 155 -2.31 5.32 30.39
C GLU A 155 -2.60 4.72 29.02
N THR A 156 -1.98 5.26 27.94
CA THR A 156 -2.19 4.76 26.61
C THR A 156 -1.45 3.46 26.39
N SER A 157 -2.10 2.55 25.68
CA SER A 157 -1.60 1.22 25.35
C SER A 157 -0.42 1.26 24.38
N ASP A 158 0.22 0.13 24.17
CA ASP A 158 1.15 -0.07 23.07
C ASP A 158 0.41 -0.05 21.72
N LEU A 159 1.12 0.34 20.68
CA LEU A 159 0.61 0.18 19.31
C LEU A 159 0.34 -1.30 19.02
N GLN A 160 -0.69 -1.56 18.24
CA GLN A 160 -1.08 -2.92 17.88
C GLN A 160 0.08 -3.61 17.14
N ALA A 161 0.45 -4.80 17.60
CA ALA A 161 1.51 -5.59 17.01
C ALA A 161 1.18 -5.98 15.56
N THR A 162 2.06 -5.67 14.64
CA THR A 162 1.91 -6.02 13.22
C THR A 162 3.23 -6.48 12.63
N VAL A 163 3.17 -7.40 11.68
CA VAL A 163 4.33 -7.86 10.93
C VAL A 163 3.92 -8.22 9.51
N GLY A 164 4.81 -7.98 8.55
CA GLY A 164 4.59 -8.30 7.15
C GLY A 164 5.87 -8.21 6.34
N PHE A 165 5.84 -8.69 5.10
CA PHE A 165 6.97 -8.52 4.19
C PHE A 165 6.96 -7.09 3.61
N ALA A 166 8.15 -6.49 3.51
CA ALA A 166 8.31 -5.11 3.01
C ALA A 166 8.18 -5.03 1.47
N SER A 167 8.42 -6.13 0.77
CA SER A 167 8.38 -6.15 -0.70
C SER A 167 7.58 -7.34 -1.23
N ARG A 168 7.08 -7.19 -2.47
CA ARG A 168 6.36 -8.23 -3.21
C ARG A 168 7.18 -8.62 -4.45
N GLY A 169 7.61 -9.88 -4.53
CA GLY A 169 8.29 -10.40 -5.72
C GLY A 169 9.76 -10.00 -5.82
N SER A 170 10.49 -10.07 -4.72
CA SER A 170 11.93 -9.79 -4.68
C SER A 170 12.71 -10.78 -5.53
N LEU A 171 13.61 -10.29 -6.37
CA LEU A 171 14.67 -11.08 -6.99
C LEU A 171 15.91 -10.96 -6.11
N LEU A 172 16.40 -12.10 -5.62
CA LEU A 172 17.57 -12.18 -4.77
C LEU A 172 18.67 -12.94 -5.51
N PRO A 173 19.89 -12.38 -5.62
CA PRO A 173 21.02 -13.10 -6.15
C PRO A 173 21.31 -14.33 -5.30
N THR A 174 21.54 -15.48 -5.93
CA THR A 174 21.69 -16.77 -5.22
C THR A 174 22.82 -16.74 -4.18
N ARG A 175 23.91 -16.00 -4.44
CA ARG A 175 25.06 -15.93 -3.57
C ARG A 175 25.09 -14.73 -2.63
N LEU A 176 24.32 -13.68 -2.92
CA LEU A 176 24.34 -12.41 -2.20
C LEU A 176 23.05 -12.14 -1.41
N ALA A 177 22.15 -13.13 -1.35
CA ALA A 177 20.90 -12.98 -0.61
C ALA A 177 21.16 -12.94 0.90
N GLU A 178 21.27 -11.74 1.48
CA GLU A 178 21.47 -11.55 2.92
C GLU A 178 20.19 -11.84 3.71
N GLY A 179 19.03 -11.42 3.20
CA GLY A 179 17.75 -11.63 3.86
C GLY A 179 16.56 -11.12 3.09
N LEU A 180 15.37 -11.47 3.59
CA LEU A 180 14.10 -10.91 3.12
C LEU A 180 13.73 -9.70 3.98
N PRO A 181 13.41 -8.55 3.39
CA PRO A 181 13.00 -7.39 4.16
C PRO A 181 11.58 -7.61 4.74
N VAL A 182 11.44 -7.40 6.03
CA VAL A 182 10.20 -7.49 6.79
C VAL A 182 9.96 -6.21 7.57
N ILE A 183 8.70 -5.79 7.66
CA ILE A 183 8.29 -4.67 8.50
C ILE A 183 7.68 -5.25 9.78
N ALA A 184 8.19 -4.84 10.92
CA ALA A 184 7.71 -5.28 12.22
C ALA A 184 7.40 -4.09 13.13
N LEU A 185 6.33 -4.21 13.89
CA LEU A 185 5.92 -3.31 14.95
C LEU A 185 5.48 -4.16 16.15
N ASN A 186 6.16 -4.07 17.28
CA ASN A 186 5.85 -4.80 18.50
C ASN A 186 5.76 -6.34 18.34
N VAL A 187 6.43 -6.91 17.33
CA VAL A 187 6.52 -8.36 17.10
C VAL A 187 7.98 -8.79 17.28
N ALA A 188 8.28 -9.44 18.39
CA ALA A 188 9.62 -9.85 18.72
C ALA A 188 10.10 -11.07 17.92
N LYS A 189 9.21 -12.00 17.59
CA LYS A 189 9.51 -13.27 16.92
C LYS A 189 8.46 -13.63 15.89
N VAL A 190 8.90 -14.25 14.79
CA VAL A 190 8.04 -14.79 13.76
C VAL A 190 8.36 -16.24 13.47
N ASP A 191 7.34 -17.01 13.13
CA ASP A 191 7.48 -18.33 12.53
C ASP A 191 7.29 -18.17 11.03
N VAL A 192 8.25 -18.66 10.24
CA VAL A 192 8.22 -18.54 8.77
C VAL A 192 8.39 -19.89 8.12
N GLU A 193 7.55 -20.16 7.15
CA GLU A 193 7.58 -21.34 6.30
C GLU A 193 7.98 -20.92 4.88
N PHE A 194 8.94 -21.65 4.29
CA PHE A 194 9.42 -21.43 2.94
C PHE A 194 9.06 -22.63 2.07
N PHE A 195 8.32 -22.34 1.01
CA PHE A 195 7.90 -23.32 0.02
C PHE A 195 8.64 -23.04 -1.29
N ARG A 196 9.27 -24.07 -1.88
CA ARG A 196 9.83 -24.01 -3.23
C ARG A 196 8.74 -24.40 -4.22
N ILE A 197 8.42 -23.52 -5.15
CA ILE A 197 7.41 -23.78 -6.17
C ILE A 197 8.01 -24.74 -7.19
N LYS A 198 7.27 -25.80 -7.53
CA LYS A 198 7.68 -26.75 -8.55
C LYS A 198 7.67 -26.06 -9.91
N PRO A 199 8.73 -26.18 -10.74
CA PRO A 199 8.82 -25.49 -12.04
C PRO A 199 7.59 -25.71 -12.91
N GLU A 200 7.10 -26.94 -13.00
CA GLU A 200 5.93 -27.32 -13.80
C GLU A 200 4.62 -26.73 -13.28
N SER A 201 4.56 -26.39 -11.99
CA SER A 201 3.38 -25.80 -11.36
C SER A 201 3.41 -24.25 -11.33
N LEU A 202 4.53 -23.64 -11.70
CA LEU A 202 4.74 -22.20 -11.57
C LEU A 202 3.68 -21.37 -12.30
N PRO A 203 3.26 -21.67 -13.55
CA PRO A 203 2.20 -20.92 -14.22
C PRO A 203 0.86 -20.98 -13.48
N ALA A 204 0.45 -22.17 -13.04
CA ALA A 204 -0.79 -22.36 -12.28
C ALA A 204 -0.71 -21.65 -10.91
N PHE A 205 0.43 -21.73 -10.24
CA PHE A 205 0.67 -21.03 -8.99
C PHE A 205 0.56 -19.50 -9.16
N LEU A 206 1.19 -18.93 -10.18
CA LEU A 206 1.14 -17.49 -10.46
C LEU A 206 -0.26 -17.00 -10.79
N SER A 207 -1.04 -17.81 -11.51
CA SER A 207 -2.45 -17.53 -11.80
C SER A 207 -3.28 -17.45 -10.52
N GLN A 208 -3.07 -18.37 -9.58
CA GLN A 208 -3.88 -18.49 -8.37
C GLN A 208 -3.44 -17.53 -7.26
N TRP A 209 -2.16 -17.46 -6.94
CA TRP A 209 -1.60 -16.68 -5.82
C TRP A 209 -0.61 -15.59 -6.21
N GLY A 210 -0.24 -15.52 -7.46
CA GLY A 210 0.77 -14.58 -7.90
C GLY A 210 0.51 -13.11 -7.53
N ARG A 211 -0.72 -12.73 -7.20
CA ARG A 211 -1.12 -11.37 -6.81
C ARG A 211 -1.38 -11.21 -5.31
N SER A 212 -1.44 -12.31 -4.57
CA SER A 212 -1.74 -12.26 -3.14
C SER A 212 -0.51 -11.88 -2.33
N SER A 213 -0.70 -11.04 -1.32
CA SER A 213 0.29 -10.74 -0.28
C SER A 213 -0.01 -11.47 1.03
N THR A 214 -1.04 -12.31 1.03
CA THR A 214 -1.45 -13.12 2.16
C THR A 214 -1.86 -14.51 1.70
N LEU A 215 -1.67 -15.49 2.58
CA LEU A 215 -2.19 -16.84 2.44
C LEU A 215 -3.22 -17.08 3.53
N GLN A 216 -4.40 -17.59 3.14
CA GLN A 216 -5.42 -17.99 4.12
C GLN A 216 -5.10 -19.38 4.65
N GLY A 217 -5.41 -19.65 5.91
CA GLY A 217 -5.06 -20.92 6.56
C GLY A 217 -5.60 -22.16 5.84
N TYR A 218 -6.73 -22.06 5.12
CA TYR A 218 -7.29 -23.16 4.34
C TYR A 218 -6.60 -23.39 2.98
N GLU A 219 -5.93 -22.36 2.42
CA GLU A 219 -5.27 -22.42 1.10
C GLU A 219 -3.98 -23.25 1.13
N SER A 220 -3.43 -23.52 2.30
CA SER A 220 -2.21 -24.34 2.43
C SER A 220 -2.37 -25.75 1.83
N LYS A 221 -3.59 -26.30 1.81
CA LYS A 221 -3.87 -27.62 1.20
C LYS A 221 -3.73 -27.58 -0.32
N ASP A 222 -4.11 -26.46 -0.94
CA ASP A 222 -4.04 -26.27 -2.39
C ASP A 222 -2.61 -25.90 -2.83
N LEU A 223 -1.81 -25.37 -1.92
CA LEU A 223 -0.40 -25.05 -2.13
C LEU A 223 0.48 -26.30 -2.22
N LEU A 224 0.27 -27.28 -1.33
CA LEU A 224 1.13 -28.48 -1.23
C LEU A 224 1.30 -29.28 -2.53
N PRO A 225 0.32 -29.43 -3.42
CA PRO A 225 0.54 -30.09 -4.71
C PRO A 225 1.51 -29.32 -5.62
N MET A 226 1.59 -28.00 -5.50
CA MET A 226 2.36 -27.11 -6.38
C MET A 226 3.72 -26.69 -5.81
N ALA A 227 3.96 -26.94 -4.52
CA ALA A 227 5.15 -26.48 -3.83
C ALA A 227 5.60 -27.45 -2.75
N ASP A 228 6.89 -27.52 -2.51
CA ASP A 228 7.48 -28.33 -1.46
C ASP A 228 7.89 -27.43 -0.29
N LEU A 229 7.48 -27.77 0.94
CA LEU A 229 7.98 -27.11 2.15
C LEU A 229 9.46 -27.48 2.31
N VAL A 230 10.35 -26.51 2.14
CA VAL A 230 11.79 -26.74 2.17
C VAL A 230 12.43 -26.33 3.50
N TYR A 231 11.80 -25.38 4.20
CA TYR A 231 12.27 -24.95 5.51
C TYR A 231 11.13 -24.31 6.31
N GLY A 232 11.13 -24.56 7.61
CA GLY A 232 10.28 -23.91 8.58
C GLY A 232 11.07 -23.57 9.82
N GLY A 233 10.97 -22.34 10.31
CA GLY A 233 11.75 -21.92 11.46
C GLY A 233 11.25 -20.66 12.13
N ARG A 234 11.77 -20.42 13.33
CA ARG A 234 11.49 -19.23 14.13
C ARG A 234 12.64 -18.26 14.02
N PHE A 235 12.31 -16.98 13.83
CA PHE A 235 13.28 -15.90 13.68
C PHE A 235 13.01 -14.81 14.71
N ASP A 236 14.08 -14.25 15.27
CA ASP A 236 14.03 -13.11 16.16
C ASP A 236 14.08 -11.81 15.31
N LEU A 237 13.14 -10.89 15.55
CA LEU A 237 13.09 -9.59 14.91
C LEU A 237 13.45 -8.47 15.88
N ASN A 238 12.86 -8.50 17.09
CA ASN A 238 13.13 -7.56 18.19
C ASN A 238 13.14 -6.07 17.79
N PRO A 239 12.09 -5.56 17.11
CA PRO A 239 12.00 -4.13 16.82
C PRO A 239 11.93 -3.32 18.11
N ALA A 240 12.35 -2.06 18.06
CA ALA A 240 12.16 -1.14 19.18
C ALA A 240 10.65 -1.00 19.46
N ARG A 241 10.31 -0.92 20.75
CA ARG A 241 8.92 -0.86 21.19
C ARG A 241 8.18 0.34 20.60
N ASN A 242 7.01 0.12 20.06
CA ASN A 242 6.18 1.13 19.39
C ASN A 242 6.83 1.84 18.19
N THR A 243 7.85 1.21 17.61
CA THR A 243 8.53 1.70 16.43
C THR A 243 8.34 0.71 15.29
N ARG A 244 7.90 1.22 14.15
CA ARG A 244 7.80 0.42 12.92
C ARG A 244 9.18 0.38 12.27
N GLU A 245 9.78 -0.80 12.22
CA GLU A 245 11.12 -1.01 11.67
C GLU A 245 11.09 -1.95 10.47
N THR A 246 11.96 -1.68 9.51
CA THR A 246 12.28 -2.62 8.43
C THR A 246 13.52 -3.41 8.83
N LEU A 247 13.37 -4.71 8.96
CA LEU A 247 14.39 -5.64 9.41
C LEU A 247 14.67 -6.67 8.31
N LEU A 248 15.83 -7.29 8.31
CA LEU A 248 16.16 -8.38 7.40
C LEU A 248 15.95 -9.74 8.08
N LEU A 249 15.09 -10.57 7.49
CA LEU A 249 14.93 -11.96 7.88
C LEU A 249 16.11 -12.76 7.31
N PRO A 250 17.04 -13.27 8.13
CA PRO A 250 18.29 -13.85 7.64
C PRO A 250 18.03 -15.19 6.95
N ILE A 251 18.25 -15.28 5.65
CA ILE A 251 18.13 -16.52 4.87
C ILE A 251 19.45 -17.07 4.36
N ALA A 252 20.51 -16.28 4.39
CA ALA A 252 21.82 -16.61 3.82
C ALA A 252 22.43 -17.92 4.38
N GLY A 253 22.16 -18.27 5.63
CA GLY A 253 22.65 -19.49 6.26
C GLY A 253 21.79 -20.73 6.07
N LEU A 254 20.65 -20.61 5.42
CA LEU A 254 19.65 -21.67 5.29
C LEU A 254 19.93 -22.51 4.04
N LYS A 255 20.58 -23.67 4.21
CA LYS A 255 20.95 -24.57 3.09
C LYS A 255 19.81 -24.84 2.08
N PRO A 256 18.54 -25.10 2.49
CA PRO A 256 17.46 -25.32 1.53
C PRO A 256 17.14 -24.08 0.66
N LEU A 257 17.52 -22.87 1.10
CA LEU A 257 17.32 -21.62 0.37
C LEU A 257 18.60 -21.15 -0.37
N GLN A 258 19.53 -22.04 -0.66
CA GLN A 258 20.72 -21.76 -1.48
C GLN A 258 20.59 -22.26 -2.92
N GLN A 259 19.50 -22.95 -3.21
CA GLN A 259 19.23 -23.45 -4.56
C GLN A 259 18.43 -22.41 -5.38
N PRO A 260 18.76 -22.22 -6.66
CA PRO A 260 17.94 -21.39 -7.55
C PRO A 260 16.51 -21.88 -7.59
N GLY A 261 15.55 -20.95 -7.75
CA GLY A 261 14.15 -21.28 -7.85
C GLY A 261 13.24 -20.16 -7.41
N VAL A 262 11.94 -20.40 -7.54
CA VAL A 262 10.88 -19.50 -7.08
C VAL A 262 10.34 -20.03 -5.75
N TYR A 263 10.24 -19.15 -4.77
CA TYR A 263 9.87 -19.48 -3.40
C TYR A 263 8.70 -18.63 -2.93
N LEU A 264 7.84 -19.22 -2.12
CA LEU A 264 6.84 -18.53 -1.32
C LEU A 264 7.28 -18.57 0.15
N ALA A 265 7.40 -17.41 0.77
CA ALA A 265 7.56 -17.29 2.22
C ALA A 265 6.20 -16.93 2.83
N VAL A 266 5.81 -17.66 3.89
CA VAL A 266 4.59 -17.42 4.66
C VAL A 266 4.98 -17.18 6.11
N MET A 267 4.48 -16.11 6.72
CA MET A 267 4.91 -15.64 8.03
C MET A 267 3.73 -15.47 8.98
N ARG A 268 3.98 -15.73 10.26
CA ARG A 268 3.05 -15.41 11.35
C ARG A 268 3.83 -14.91 12.57
N ALA A 269 3.21 -14.03 13.36
CA ALA A 269 3.76 -13.68 14.65
C ALA A 269 3.79 -14.94 15.55
N SER A 270 4.92 -15.18 16.21
CA SER A 270 5.11 -16.40 17.02
C SER A 270 4.13 -16.45 18.19
N GLY A 271 3.51 -17.61 18.38
CA GLY A 271 2.54 -17.82 19.45
C GLY A 271 1.13 -17.29 19.18
N THR A 272 0.89 -16.73 17.98
CA THR A 272 -0.45 -16.27 17.57
C THR A 272 -0.98 -17.12 16.42
N TYR A 273 -2.30 -17.28 16.37
CA TYR A 273 -2.98 -17.87 15.22
C TYR A 273 -3.69 -16.77 14.45
N ASN A 274 -3.23 -16.47 13.24
CA ASN A 274 -3.88 -15.57 12.33
C ASN A 274 -4.45 -16.35 11.15
N TYR A 275 -5.72 -16.16 10.86
CA TYR A 275 -6.39 -16.79 9.73
C TYR A 275 -5.77 -16.36 8.40
N SER A 276 -5.43 -15.09 8.26
CA SER A 276 -4.70 -14.52 7.13
C SER A 276 -3.24 -14.30 7.53
N GLN A 277 -2.33 -14.91 6.80
CA GLN A 277 -0.89 -14.88 7.07
C GLN A 277 -0.18 -14.07 5.99
N PRO A 278 0.67 -13.11 6.34
CA PRO A 278 1.52 -12.42 5.36
C PRO A 278 2.32 -13.42 4.53
N ALA A 279 2.31 -13.23 3.22
CA ALA A 279 3.03 -14.07 2.28
C ALA A 279 3.73 -13.22 1.22
N THR A 280 4.91 -13.66 0.78
CA THR A 280 5.62 -13.04 -0.32
C THR A 280 6.25 -14.06 -1.23
N LEU A 281 6.17 -13.81 -2.53
CA LEU A 281 6.88 -14.56 -3.55
C LEU A 281 8.25 -13.92 -3.74
N PHE A 282 9.31 -14.73 -3.79
CA PHE A 282 10.65 -14.27 -4.13
C PHE A 282 11.37 -15.30 -5.00
N THR A 283 12.36 -14.85 -5.71
CA THR A 283 13.13 -15.68 -6.63
C THR A 283 14.60 -15.64 -6.24
N LEU A 284 15.22 -16.81 -6.14
CA LEU A 284 16.67 -16.97 -6.05
C LEU A 284 17.20 -17.31 -7.42
N SER A 285 17.89 -16.37 -8.07
CA SER A 285 18.40 -16.52 -9.43
C SER A 285 19.51 -15.51 -9.69
N ASP A 286 20.43 -15.86 -10.57
CA ASP A 286 21.45 -14.93 -11.08
C ASP A 286 21.04 -14.28 -12.40
N ILE A 287 19.85 -14.57 -12.91
CA ILE A 287 19.30 -13.96 -14.12
C ILE A 287 18.62 -12.63 -13.76
N GLY A 288 19.29 -11.51 -14.00
CA GLY A 288 18.70 -10.18 -13.92
C GLY A 288 17.87 -9.90 -15.18
N LEU A 289 16.68 -9.31 -14.98
CA LEU A 289 15.74 -8.94 -16.02
C LEU A 289 15.52 -7.44 -16.05
N SER A 290 15.66 -6.83 -17.23
CA SER A 290 15.21 -5.47 -17.51
C SER A 290 14.32 -5.50 -18.73
N VAL A 291 13.21 -4.76 -18.69
CA VAL A 291 12.27 -4.71 -19.80
C VAL A 291 11.92 -3.27 -20.19
N HIS A 292 11.83 -3.03 -21.50
CA HIS A 292 11.24 -1.81 -22.02
C HIS A 292 9.91 -2.18 -22.69
N ARG A 293 8.83 -1.67 -22.12
CA ARG A 293 7.48 -1.95 -22.59
C ARG A 293 7.01 -0.86 -23.55
N TYR A 294 6.62 -1.29 -24.74
CA TYR A 294 5.96 -0.47 -25.75
C TYR A 294 4.50 -0.92 -25.92
N GLN A 295 3.77 -0.27 -26.80
CA GLN A 295 2.35 -0.57 -26.99
C GLN A 295 2.06 -2.02 -27.41
N ASN A 296 2.88 -2.59 -28.32
CA ASN A 296 2.71 -3.92 -28.89
C ASN A 296 3.98 -4.78 -28.85
N ARG A 297 5.01 -4.32 -28.14
CA ARG A 297 6.34 -4.92 -28.12
C ARG A 297 6.95 -4.83 -26.74
N LEU A 298 7.70 -5.85 -26.35
CA LEU A 298 8.53 -5.89 -25.17
C LEU A 298 9.97 -6.14 -25.59
N ASP A 299 10.87 -5.23 -25.28
CA ASP A 299 12.31 -5.45 -25.39
C ASP A 299 12.81 -5.95 -24.03
N VAL A 300 13.40 -7.13 -24.01
CA VAL A 300 13.88 -7.84 -22.81
C VAL A 300 15.40 -7.88 -22.85
N PHE A 301 16.02 -7.51 -21.74
CA PHE A 301 17.46 -7.60 -21.54
C PHE A 301 17.73 -8.52 -20.35
N THR A 302 18.65 -9.47 -20.56
CA THR A 302 19.08 -10.41 -19.52
C THR A 302 20.56 -10.25 -19.24
N GLN A 303 20.90 -10.18 -17.95
CA GLN A 303 22.27 -10.03 -17.48
C GLN A 303 22.49 -10.84 -16.20
N ALA A 304 23.72 -11.31 -16.01
CA ALA A 304 24.09 -11.91 -14.73
C ALA A 304 24.03 -10.85 -13.64
N LEU A 305 23.34 -11.14 -12.53
CA LEU A 305 23.32 -10.25 -11.36
C LEU A 305 24.74 -10.12 -10.76
N GLU A 306 25.53 -11.19 -10.82
CA GLU A 306 26.96 -11.14 -10.50
C GLU A 306 27.74 -10.67 -11.74
N GLY A 307 28.28 -9.46 -11.66
CA GLY A 307 29.18 -8.90 -12.67
C GLY A 307 28.54 -8.26 -13.90
N GLY A 308 27.22 -8.24 -14.03
CA GLY A 308 26.48 -7.49 -15.08
C GLY A 308 26.68 -7.99 -16.52
N LYS A 309 27.25 -9.19 -16.71
CA LYS A 309 27.50 -9.75 -18.05
C LYS A 309 26.18 -10.13 -18.73
N ALA A 310 26.04 -9.78 -20.01
CA ALA A 310 24.89 -10.19 -20.82
C ALA A 310 24.76 -11.72 -20.85
N LEU A 311 23.54 -12.22 -20.67
CA LEU A 311 23.20 -13.65 -20.71
C LEU A 311 22.51 -13.99 -22.03
N SER A 312 23.16 -14.82 -22.85
CA SER A 312 22.60 -15.31 -24.09
C SER A 312 21.84 -16.62 -23.90
N GLY A 313 20.88 -16.87 -24.77
CA GLY A 313 20.18 -18.14 -24.79
C GLY A 313 19.20 -18.34 -23.61
N ILE A 314 18.81 -17.30 -22.94
CA ILE A 314 17.76 -17.35 -21.92
C ILE A 314 16.41 -17.55 -22.61
N GLU A 315 15.68 -18.55 -22.19
CA GLU A 315 14.32 -18.81 -22.69
C GLU A 315 13.35 -17.89 -21.97
N LEU A 316 12.47 -17.25 -22.76
CA LEU A 316 11.53 -16.23 -22.31
C LEU A 316 10.10 -16.67 -22.62
N GLU A 317 9.22 -16.57 -21.63
CA GLU A 317 7.82 -16.89 -21.79
C GLU A 317 6.94 -15.80 -21.18
N LEU A 318 5.94 -15.36 -21.94
CA LEU A 318 4.92 -14.43 -21.49
C LEU A 318 3.67 -15.20 -21.10
N TYR A 319 3.16 -14.95 -19.92
CA TYR A 319 1.95 -15.57 -19.38
C TYR A 319 0.83 -14.56 -19.18
N ASP A 320 -0.41 -14.99 -19.43
CA ASP A 320 -1.61 -14.24 -19.07
C ASP A 320 -2.06 -14.52 -17.61
N ALA A 321 -3.16 -13.89 -17.20
CA ALA A 321 -3.73 -14.05 -15.86
C ALA A 321 -4.15 -15.49 -15.53
N ASP A 322 -4.46 -16.28 -16.56
CA ASP A 322 -4.89 -17.70 -16.43
C ASP A 322 -3.71 -18.66 -16.42
N GLY A 323 -2.46 -18.17 -16.48
CA GLY A 323 -1.25 -18.99 -16.56
C GLY A 323 -1.02 -19.64 -17.92
N ARG A 324 -1.61 -19.10 -19.02
CA ARG A 324 -1.39 -19.58 -20.38
C ARG A 324 -0.26 -18.82 -21.03
N VAL A 325 0.58 -19.52 -21.76
CA VAL A 325 1.64 -18.91 -22.58
C VAL A 325 1.01 -18.10 -23.71
N VAL A 326 1.37 -16.82 -23.80
CA VAL A 326 0.87 -15.88 -24.82
C VAL A 326 1.98 -15.29 -25.68
N GLY A 327 3.23 -15.62 -25.41
CA GLY A 327 4.40 -15.25 -26.19
C GLY A 327 5.64 -15.99 -25.72
N GLN A 328 6.58 -16.23 -26.61
CA GLN A 328 7.85 -16.92 -26.31
C GLN A 328 8.98 -16.30 -27.12
N GLY A 329 10.20 -16.45 -26.64
CA GLY A 329 11.41 -16.04 -27.31
C GLY A 329 12.67 -16.51 -26.62
N LYS A 330 13.82 -16.08 -27.14
CA LYS A 330 15.14 -16.42 -26.59
C LYS A 330 16.08 -15.25 -26.79
N THR A 331 16.93 -14.99 -25.81
CA THR A 331 17.90 -13.90 -25.90
C THR A 331 19.07 -14.23 -26.81
N ASP A 332 19.51 -13.22 -27.53
CA ASP A 332 20.67 -13.27 -28.43
C ASP A 332 22.01 -13.18 -27.65
N ASN A 333 23.12 -13.06 -28.38
CA ASN A 333 24.46 -12.97 -27.79
C ASN A 333 24.69 -11.68 -26.98
N ALA A 334 23.87 -10.66 -27.18
CA ALA A 334 23.90 -9.43 -26.42
C ALA A 334 22.96 -9.48 -25.18
N GLY A 335 22.32 -10.63 -24.94
CA GLY A 335 21.35 -10.78 -23.88
C GLY A 335 20.01 -10.09 -24.15
N HIS A 336 19.74 -9.75 -25.43
CA HIS A 336 18.55 -9.03 -25.85
C HIS A 336 17.56 -9.94 -26.57
N ALA A 337 16.29 -9.71 -26.35
CA ALA A 337 15.21 -10.31 -27.15
C ALA A 337 14.08 -9.30 -27.34
N GLN A 338 13.43 -9.37 -28.50
CA GLN A 338 12.23 -8.60 -28.78
C GLN A 338 11.04 -9.55 -28.92
N LEU A 339 10.04 -9.33 -28.07
CA LEU A 339 8.82 -10.15 -28.04
C LEU A 339 7.60 -9.31 -28.46
N PRO A 340 6.66 -9.87 -29.25
CA PRO A 340 5.33 -9.30 -29.35
C PRO A 340 4.69 -9.22 -27.95
N LEU A 341 4.02 -8.11 -27.62
CA LEU A 341 3.37 -7.94 -26.34
C LEU A 341 1.84 -7.98 -26.49
N PRO A 342 1.20 -9.16 -26.30
CA PRO A 342 -0.25 -9.25 -26.24
C PRO A 342 -0.81 -8.43 -25.08
N ALA A 343 -1.97 -7.80 -25.28
CA ALA A 343 -2.60 -6.94 -24.24
C ALA A 343 -2.89 -7.67 -22.92
N LYS A 344 -3.04 -8.99 -22.98
CA LYS A 344 -3.33 -9.85 -21.82
C LYS A 344 -2.06 -10.40 -21.12
N ALA A 345 -0.86 -10.09 -21.61
CA ALA A 345 0.37 -10.53 -20.97
C ALA A 345 0.57 -9.84 -19.62
N GLU A 346 0.81 -10.62 -18.57
CA GLU A 346 0.94 -10.14 -17.20
C GLU A 346 2.29 -10.45 -16.55
N VAL A 347 2.88 -11.60 -16.90
CA VAL A 347 4.14 -12.07 -16.31
C VAL A 347 5.09 -12.48 -17.39
N LEU A 348 6.34 -12.06 -17.26
CA LEU A 348 7.48 -12.58 -18.01
C LEU A 348 8.25 -13.55 -17.12
N LEU A 349 8.45 -14.79 -17.59
CA LEU A 349 9.40 -15.73 -17.03
C LEU A 349 10.64 -15.80 -17.93
N ALA A 350 11.80 -15.89 -17.29
CA ALA A 350 13.08 -16.12 -17.94
C ALA A 350 13.75 -17.31 -17.26
N HIS A 351 14.14 -18.32 -18.04
CA HIS A 351 14.75 -19.52 -17.46
C HIS A 351 15.93 -20.04 -18.27
N GLN A 352 16.86 -20.67 -17.55
CA GLN A 352 17.99 -21.39 -18.12
C GLN A 352 18.44 -22.47 -17.11
N GLY A 353 18.28 -23.73 -17.49
CA GLY A 353 18.51 -24.84 -16.56
C GLY A 353 17.57 -24.77 -15.35
N GLU A 354 18.14 -24.77 -14.15
CA GLU A 354 17.37 -24.67 -12.91
C GLU A 354 17.07 -23.22 -12.49
N GLN A 355 17.67 -22.24 -13.16
CA GLN A 355 17.49 -20.85 -12.82
C GLN A 355 16.24 -20.29 -13.48
N THR A 356 15.42 -19.63 -12.68
CA THR A 356 14.22 -18.95 -13.14
C THR A 356 14.15 -17.56 -12.52
N SER A 357 13.87 -16.57 -13.35
CA SER A 357 13.53 -15.21 -12.90
C SER A 357 12.19 -14.82 -13.46
N LEU A 358 11.46 -14.03 -12.70
CA LEU A 358 10.13 -13.55 -13.08
C LEU A 358 10.02 -12.04 -12.94
N LEU A 359 9.24 -11.44 -13.84
CA LEU A 359 8.92 -10.03 -13.79
C LEU A 359 7.44 -9.82 -14.12
N ARG A 360 6.75 -9.07 -13.25
CA ARG A 360 5.34 -8.71 -13.49
C ARG A 360 5.26 -7.46 -14.33
N LEU A 361 4.56 -7.57 -15.44
CA LEU A 361 4.44 -6.47 -16.42
C LEU A 361 3.45 -5.39 -15.98
N ASN A 362 2.58 -5.70 -15.01
CA ASN A 362 1.54 -4.79 -14.50
C ASN A 362 1.94 -4.14 -13.15
N SER A 363 3.15 -4.37 -12.68
CA SER A 363 3.68 -3.70 -11.50
C SER A 363 4.23 -2.31 -11.84
N ALA A 364 4.35 -1.45 -10.83
CA ALA A 364 5.02 -0.16 -11.00
C ALA A 364 6.46 -0.35 -11.47
N ALA A 365 6.97 0.58 -12.30
CA ALA A 365 8.34 0.54 -12.81
C ALA A 365 9.42 0.66 -11.72
N LEU A 366 9.04 1.21 -10.56
CA LEU A 366 9.83 1.28 -9.34
C LEU A 366 9.08 0.53 -8.23
N ASP A 367 9.81 -0.05 -7.29
CA ASP A 367 9.20 -0.66 -6.10
C ASP A 367 8.66 0.45 -5.19
N LEU A 368 7.39 0.77 -5.37
CA LEU A 368 6.64 1.73 -4.56
C LEU A 368 5.65 1.00 -3.63
N ALA A 369 5.91 -0.28 -3.34
CA ALA A 369 5.02 -1.12 -2.55
C ALA A 369 4.74 -0.55 -1.16
N GLU A 370 5.69 0.16 -0.55
CA GLU A 370 5.50 0.83 0.74
C GLU A 370 4.48 1.99 0.69
N PHE A 371 4.25 2.57 -0.50
CA PHE A 371 3.30 3.67 -0.69
C PHE A 371 1.97 3.21 -1.29
N ASP A 372 1.81 1.92 -1.59
CA ASP A 372 0.64 1.34 -2.29
C ASP A 372 0.28 2.08 -3.61
N ILE A 373 1.29 2.62 -4.30
CA ILE A 373 1.13 3.38 -5.53
C ILE A 373 1.28 2.46 -6.74
N THR A 374 0.23 2.38 -7.53
CA THR A 374 0.28 1.75 -8.87
C THR A 374 0.91 2.73 -9.86
N GLY A 375 1.85 2.26 -10.67
CA GLY A 375 2.44 3.07 -11.72
C GLY A 375 1.40 3.64 -12.70
N PRO A 376 1.73 4.71 -13.43
CA PRO A 376 0.81 5.34 -14.36
C PRO A 376 0.38 4.35 -15.44
N LYS A 377 -0.91 4.39 -15.83
CA LYS A 377 -1.41 3.64 -16.97
C LYS A 377 -0.64 4.03 -18.23
N ALA A 378 -0.28 3.06 -19.06
CA ALA A 378 0.38 3.33 -20.34
C ALA A 378 -0.58 4.14 -21.24
N HIS A 379 -0.14 5.33 -21.63
CA HIS A 379 -0.81 6.18 -22.60
C HIS A 379 0.11 6.37 -23.82
N PRO A 380 -0.45 6.57 -25.04
CA PRO A 380 0.34 6.81 -26.24
C PRO A 380 1.25 8.04 -26.15
N LEU A 381 0.85 9.00 -25.35
CA LEU A 381 1.60 10.22 -25.06
C LEU A 381 1.62 10.44 -23.53
N GLN A 382 2.79 10.68 -23.01
CA GLN A 382 2.99 11.09 -21.61
C GLN A 382 3.71 12.43 -21.60
N PHE A 383 3.15 13.39 -20.86
CA PHE A 383 3.74 14.70 -20.69
C PHE A 383 4.22 14.86 -19.26
N PHE A 384 5.44 15.32 -19.10
CA PHE A 384 5.95 15.78 -17.83
C PHE A 384 6.13 17.29 -17.92
N VAL A 385 5.31 18.04 -17.20
CA VAL A 385 5.37 19.51 -17.17
C VAL A 385 6.00 19.91 -15.84
N PHE A 386 7.04 20.72 -15.92
CA PHE A 386 7.70 21.27 -14.75
C PHE A 386 7.96 22.76 -14.97
N GLY A 387 7.95 23.51 -13.89
CA GLY A 387 8.23 24.94 -13.90
C GLY A 387 9.16 25.30 -12.73
N PRO A 388 9.72 26.50 -12.71
CA PRO A 388 10.55 26.98 -11.60
C PRO A 388 9.77 27.23 -10.32
N ARG A 389 8.43 27.11 -10.34
CA ARG A 389 7.50 27.24 -9.20
C ARG A 389 6.35 26.25 -9.34
N ASP A 390 5.79 25.82 -8.22
CA ASP A 390 4.64 24.91 -8.21
C ASP A 390 3.30 25.62 -8.40
N LEU A 391 3.25 26.94 -8.17
CA LEU A 391 2.05 27.77 -8.29
C LEU A 391 2.34 29.02 -9.13
N TYR A 392 1.46 29.28 -10.07
CA TYR A 392 1.45 30.44 -10.93
C TYR A 392 0.15 31.22 -10.76
N ARG A 393 0.21 32.54 -10.88
CA ARG A 393 -1.00 33.37 -10.97
C ARG A 393 -1.58 33.30 -12.38
N PRO A 394 -2.91 33.45 -12.55
CA PRO A 394 -3.49 33.53 -13.87
C PRO A 394 -2.81 34.61 -14.72
N GLY A 395 -2.22 34.23 -15.88
CA GLY A 395 -1.51 35.09 -16.78
C GLY A 395 0.02 35.14 -16.63
N GLU A 396 0.61 34.43 -15.68
CA GLU A 396 2.08 34.25 -15.57
C GLU A 396 2.60 33.16 -16.51
#